data_770a023b791faf221d5b908c63b6278f
#
_entry.id   770a023b791faf221d5b908c63b6278f
#
_cell.length_a   1.000
_cell.length_b   1.000
_cell.length_c   1.000
_cell.angle_alpha   90.00
_cell.angle_beta   90.00
_cell.angle_gamma   90.00
#
_symmetry.space_group_name_H-M   'P 1'
#
loop_
_entity.id
_entity.type
_entity.pdbx_description
1 polymer ?
#
loop_
_entity_poly.entity_id
_entity_poly.type
_entity_poly.pdbx_seq_one_letter_code
_entity_poly.pdbx_strand_id
1 'polypeptide(L)'
;MRRPLFRWILIAGTSVVFVIGAYFLQRHLEYVKMHTIPPGLQAFDVNGPIPTCGRWKDTMPKTRDPAAYRLYINARKLWRSKIAWQLTRQEFTSIFHDVQAAATQGDWGARALLAHFYRSGLGPLESNHVLDIDPDKSIEIVRMAVKAGQAWGHYDLGVAHEHGYGGAVQDQQIAWAYYLKAAELGSPEAQMALASAYVKAKRWDAEEAMLMCAYKQGHGPAAYDLGVTAKYNKDFGKALKYYEAGARFGSKFSAVVLRQLFDIEEWTSRDKQEQAALKELKILPDADRKSRYDQIADALELNPDLKLTRLDQVLPLPPAELPAWNGIQDAIEPEPDSPPTY
;
A
#
# COMPACT_ATOMS: atom_id res chain seq x y z
N MET A 1 -52.86 -48.92 32.68
CA MET A 1 -52.81 -48.19 31.43
C MET A 1 -51.97 -46.88 31.51
N ARG A 2 -50.62 -46.94 31.71
CA ARG A 2 -49.75 -45.71 31.80
C ARG A 2 -48.43 -45.79 30.98
N ARG A 3 -48.29 -46.79 30.06
CA ARG A 3 -47.05 -47.02 29.32
C ARG A 3 -46.88 -46.24 27.95
N PRO A 4 -47.92 -45.79 27.19
CA PRO A 4 -47.67 -45.14 25.92
C PRO A 4 -47.16 -43.69 26.04
N LEU A 5 -47.58 -42.93 27.06
CA LEU A 5 -47.21 -41.52 27.20
C LEU A 5 -45.70 -41.33 27.45
N PHE A 6 -45.10 -42.21 28.23
CA PHE A 6 -43.66 -42.17 28.58
C PHE A 6 -42.76 -42.45 27.37
N ARG A 7 -43.19 -43.33 26.46
CA ARG A 7 -42.47 -43.58 25.20
C ARG A 7 -42.49 -42.39 24.24
N TRP A 8 -43.59 -41.65 24.13
CA TRP A 8 -43.68 -40.47 23.30
C TRP A 8 -42.83 -39.29 23.84
N ILE A 9 -42.75 -39.11 25.15
CA ILE A 9 -41.91 -38.11 25.81
C ILE A 9 -40.43 -38.44 25.61
N LEU A 10 -40.02 -39.68 25.70
CA LEU A 10 -38.63 -40.11 25.41
C LEU A 10 -38.26 -39.92 23.94
N ILE A 11 -39.13 -40.24 22.99
CA ILE A 11 -38.90 -40.06 21.56
C ILE A 11 -38.84 -38.57 21.22
N ALA A 12 -39.73 -37.74 21.76
CA ALA A 12 -39.71 -36.30 21.58
C ALA A 12 -38.43 -35.66 22.18
N GLY A 13 -38.02 -36.11 23.39
CA GLY A 13 -36.80 -35.62 24.04
C GLY A 13 -35.54 -36.00 23.27
N THR A 14 -35.45 -37.22 22.76
CA THR A 14 -34.30 -37.63 21.93
C THR A 14 -34.24 -36.89 20.58
N SER A 15 -35.39 -36.63 19.95
CA SER A 15 -35.47 -35.86 18.70
C SER A 15 -35.03 -34.42 18.91
N VAL A 16 -35.40 -33.75 20.00
CA VAL A 16 -34.98 -32.37 20.32
C VAL A 16 -33.45 -32.31 20.56
N VAL A 17 -32.90 -33.27 21.32
CA VAL A 17 -31.45 -33.34 21.56
C VAL A 17 -30.69 -33.55 20.26
N PHE A 18 -31.22 -34.40 19.36
CA PHE A 18 -30.58 -34.62 18.04
C PHE A 18 -30.60 -33.39 17.14
N VAL A 19 -31.71 -32.64 17.10
CA VAL A 19 -31.85 -31.40 16.35
C VAL A 19 -30.89 -30.33 16.89
N ILE A 20 -30.83 -30.18 18.21
CA ILE A 20 -29.90 -29.22 18.86
C ILE A 20 -28.44 -29.63 18.56
N GLY A 21 -28.10 -30.91 18.69
CA GLY A 21 -26.77 -31.41 18.36
C GLY A 21 -26.38 -31.18 16.91
N ALA A 22 -27.30 -31.47 15.98
CA ALA A 22 -27.08 -31.21 14.56
C ALA A 22 -26.88 -29.70 14.26
N TYR A 23 -27.64 -28.81 14.89
CA TYR A 23 -27.49 -27.37 14.77
C TYR A 23 -26.10 -26.88 15.27
N PHE A 24 -25.66 -27.34 16.45
CA PHE A 24 -24.35 -26.98 16.96
C PHE A 24 -23.21 -27.56 16.10
N LEU A 25 -23.35 -28.78 15.60
CA LEU A 25 -22.38 -29.38 14.68
C LEU A 25 -22.30 -28.58 13.38
N GLN A 26 -23.43 -28.22 12.77
CA GLN A 26 -23.45 -27.41 11.56
C GLN A 26 -22.79 -26.03 11.79
N ARG A 27 -23.15 -25.35 12.89
CA ARG A 27 -22.51 -24.09 13.28
C ARG A 27 -21.00 -24.22 13.45
N HIS A 28 -20.57 -25.32 14.10
CA HIS A 28 -19.14 -25.57 14.27
C HIS A 28 -18.44 -25.83 12.93
N LEU A 29 -19.03 -26.61 12.05
CA LEU A 29 -18.49 -26.86 10.71
C LEU A 29 -18.42 -25.58 9.86
N GLU A 30 -19.43 -24.72 9.93
CA GLU A 30 -19.44 -23.41 9.30
C GLU A 30 -18.32 -22.52 9.88
N TYR A 31 -18.16 -22.49 11.20
CA TYR A 31 -17.09 -21.75 11.85
C TYR A 31 -15.71 -22.23 11.39
N VAL A 32 -15.46 -23.53 11.43
CA VAL A 32 -14.18 -24.11 10.98
C VAL A 32 -13.92 -23.78 9.51
N LYS A 33 -14.94 -23.89 8.65
CA LYS A 33 -14.82 -23.55 7.24
C LYS A 33 -14.46 -22.07 7.03
N MET A 34 -15.06 -21.15 7.78
CA MET A 34 -14.80 -19.71 7.68
C MET A 34 -13.39 -19.34 8.17
N HIS A 35 -12.84 -20.10 9.15
CA HIS A 35 -11.51 -19.88 9.73
C HIS A 35 -10.43 -20.81 9.16
N THR A 36 -10.71 -21.47 8.06
CA THR A 36 -9.71 -22.27 7.34
C THR A 36 -9.07 -21.45 6.24
N ILE A 37 -7.75 -21.48 6.15
CA ILE A 37 -7.01 -20.83 5.05
C ILE A 37 -7.55 -21.32 3.71
N PRO A 38 -7.97 -20.42 2.81
CA PRO A 38 -8.53 -20.80 1.53
C PRO A 38 -7.59 -21.67 0.69
N PRO A 39 -8.13 -22.62 -0.10
CA PRO A 39 -7.34 -23.45 -1.00
C PRO A 39 -6.49 -22.61 -1.95
N GLY A 40 -5.22 -23.00 -2.15
CA GLY A 40 -4.26 -22.29 -2.98
C GLY A 40 -3.46 -21.20 -2.26
N LEU A 41 -3.76 -20.93 -0.99
CA LEU A 41 -2.93 -20.11 -0.12
C LEU A 41 -2.11 -20.98 0.83
N GLN A 42 -0.97 -20.48 1.27
CA GLN A 42 -0.12 -21.10 2.28
C GLN A 42 -0.15 -20.27 3.55
N ALA A 43 -0.08 -20.94 4.70
CA ALA A 43 0.10 -20.27 5.99
C ALA A 43 1.46 -19.53 5.98
N PHE A 44 1.44 -18.29 6.47
CA PHE A 44 2.69 -17.55 6.68
C PHE A 44 3.36 -18.05 7.97
N ASP A 45 4.61 -18.50 7.83
CA ASP A 45 5.48 -18.83 8.95
C ASP A 45 6.67 -17.86 8.96
N VAL A 46 6.73 -17.01 9.97
CA VAL A 46 7.80 -16.02 10.13
C VAL A 46 9.19 -16.66 10.29
N ASN A 47 9.26 -17.92 10.74
CA ASN A 47 10.50 -18.70 10.86
C ASN A 47 10.80 -19.57 9.63
N GLY A 48 9.87 -19.59 8.69
CA GLY A 48 9.99 -20.34 7.45
C GLY A 48 10.99 -19.73 6.44
N PRO A 49 11.03 -20.29 5.24
CA PRO A 49 11.87 -19.76 4.16
C PRO A 49 11.40 -18.35 3.74
N ILE A 50 12.35 -17.54 3.31
CA ILE A 50 12.06 -16.21 2.78
C ILE A 50 11.26 -16.35 1.47
N PRO A 51 10.10 -15.66 1.33
CA PRO A 51 9.30 -15.73 0.11
C PRO A 51 10.05 -15.22 -1.13
N THR A 52 9.67 -15.71 -2.29
CA THR A 52 10.23 -15.23 -3.56
C THR A 52 9.77 -13.80 -3.86
N CYS A 53 10.65 -13.01 -4.49
CA CYS A 53 10.33 -11.66 -4.95
C CYS A 53 9.55 -11.71 -6.28
N GLY A 54 8.25 -11.58 -6.23
CA GLY A 54 7.44 -11.26 -7.40
C GLY A 54 7.53 -9.77 -7.77
N ARG A 55 7.02 -9.43 -8.96
CA ARG A 55 6.77 -8.05 -9.40
C ARG A 55 5.32 -7.91 -9.81
N TRP A 56 4.61 -6.95 -9.23
CA TRP A 56 3.18 -6.78 -9.50
C TRP A 56 2.86 -6.55 -11.00
N LYS A 57 3.80 -5.92 -11.75
CA LYS A 57 3.63 -5.71 -13.19
C LYS A 57 3.58 -7.01 -13.99
N ASP A 58 4.17 -8.09 -13.49
CA ASP A 58 4.20 -9.37 -14.19
C ASP A 58 2.82 -10.06 -14.18
N THR A 59 1.94 -9.69 -13.25
CA THR A 59 0.56 -10.19 -13.14
C THR A 59 -0.48 -9.28 -13.81
N MET A 60 -0.04 -8.11 -14.32
CA MET A 60 -0.93 -7.17 -15.00
C MET A 60 -1.04 -7.48 -16.50
N PRO A 61 -2.16 -7.09 -17.14
CA PRO A 61 -2.27 -7.17 -18.58
C PRO A 61 -1.17 -6.35 -19.28
N LYS A 62 -0.64 -6.87 -20.38
CA LYS A 62 0.42 -6.18 -21.15
C LYS A 62 -0.10 -4.97 -21.93
N THR A 63 -1.38 -4.95 -22.21
CA THR A 63 -2.04 -3.86 -22.95
C THR A 63 -3.05 -3.16 -22.07
N ARG A 64 -3.19 -1.88 -22.25
CA ARG A 64 -4.13 -1.03 -21.52
C ARG A 64 -4.99 -0.27 -22.52
N ASP A 65 -6.30 -0.24 -22.35
CA ASP A 65 -7.19 0.53 -23.21
C ASP A 65 -6.90 2.03 -23.06
N PRO A 66 -6.59 2.77 -24.16
CA PRO A 66 -6.20 4.18 -24.06
C PRO A 66 -7.33 5.10 -23.58
N ALA A 67 -8.61 4.78 -23.90
CA ALA A 67 -9.73 5.60 -23.48
C ALA A 67 -10.03 5.41 -22.00
N ALA A 68 -10.07 4.17 -21.51
CA ALA A 68 -10.22 3.85 -20.11
C ALA A 68 -9.06 4.44 -19.28
N TYR A 69 -7.82 4.34 -19.79
CA TYR A 69 -6.67 4.94 -19.12
C TYR A 69 -6.79 6.45 -18.99
N ARG A 70 -7.20 7.16 -20.03
CA ARG A 70 -7.37 8.63 -19.98
C ARG A 70 -8.39 9.05 -18.94
N LEU A 71 -9.53 8.38 -18.86
CA LEU A 71 -10.52 8.64 -17.80
C LEU A 71 -9.90 8.45 -16.42
N TYR A 72 -9.27 7.31 -16.19
CA TYR A 72 -8.63 6.99 -14.92
C TYR A 72 -7.56 7.99 -14.51
N ILE A 73 -6.61 8.31 -15.41
CA ILE A 73 -5.48 9.16 -15.06
C ILE A 73 -5.90 10.62 -14.83
N ASN A 74 -6.87 11.12 -15.61
CA ASN A 74 -7.41 12.46 -15.43
C ASN A 74 -8.16 12.58 -14.09
N ALA A 75 -8.99 11.60 -13.76
CA ALA A 75 -9.67 11.54 -12.47
C ALA A 75 -8.67 11.46 -11.31
N ARG A 76 -7.64 10.62 -11.42
CA ARG A 76 -6.61 10.47 -10.40
C ARG A 76 -5.79 11.74 -10.20
N LYS A 77 -5.42 12.45 -11.28
CA LYS A 77 -4.74 13.75 -11.21
C LYS A 77 -5.59 14.80 -10.52
N LEU A 78 -6.88 14.88 -10.88
CA LEU A 78 -7.79 15.82 -10.23
C LEU A 78 -7.93 15.49 -8.73
N TRP A 79 -8.09 14.22 -8.40
CA TRP A 79 -8.16 13.77 -7.00
C TRP A 79 -6.91 14.10 -6.19
N ARG A 80 -5.73 14.09 -6.82
CA ARG A 80 -4.42 14.41 -6.20
C ARG A 80 -3.97 15.85 -6.39
N SER A 81 -4.81 16.71 -6.97
CA SER A 81 -4.43 18.11 -7.23
C SER A 81 -4.59 19.04 -6.04
N LYS A 82 -5.43 18.65 -5.07
CA LYS A 82 -5.78 19.44 -3.90
C LYS A 82 -6.00 18.51 -2.70
N ILE A 83 -5.93 19.08 -1.50
CA ILE A 83 -6.33 18.37 -0.28
C ILE A 83 -7.84 18.09 -0.36
N ALA A 84 -8.29 16.94 0.15
CA ALA A 84 -9.65 16.45 -0.04
C ALA A 84 -10.76 17.45 0.36
N TRP A 85 -10.56 18.25 1.41
CA TRP A 85 -11.57 19.29 1.80
C TRP A 85 -11.59 20.51 0.89
N GLN A 86 -10.64 20.69 -0.01
CA GLN A 86 -10.60 21.77 -1.00
C GLN A 86 -11.23 21.36 -2.33
N LEU A 87 -11.47 20.07 -2.55
CA LEU A 87 -12.19 19.60 -3.72
C LEU A 87 -13.68 19.86 -3.53
N THR A 88 -14.33 20.39 -4.56
CA THR A 88 -15.76 20.64 -4.61
C THR A 88 -16.55 19.35 -4.81
N ARG A 89 -17.85 19.36 -4.49
CA ARG A 89 -18.75 18.23 -4.79
C ARG A 89 -18.76 17.90 -6.29
N GLN A 90 -18.73 18.90 -7.15
CA GLN A 90 -18.71 18.70 -8.60
C GLN A 90 -17.43 17.99 -9.06
N GLU A 91 -16.27 18.39 -8.53
CA GLU A 91 -14.99 17.72 -8.81
C GLU A 91 -15.01 16.27 -8.33
N PHE A 92 -15.49 15.99 -7.11
CA PHE A 92 -15.62 14.60 -6.63
C PHE A 92 -16.62 13.78 -7.45
N THR A 93 -17.73 14.38 -7.90
CA THR A 93 -18.69 13.69 -8.78
C THR A 93 -18.04 13.31 -10.11
N SER A 94 -17.28 14.21 -10.71
CA SER A 94 -16.52 13.93 -11.94
C SER A 94 -15.49 12.83 -11.72
N ILE A 95 -14.69 12.91 -10.64
CA ILE A 95 -13.69 11.91 -10.27
C ILE A 95 -14.34 10.53 -10.15
N PHE A 96 -15.45 10.43 -9.39
CA PHE A 96 -16.13 9.16 -9.19
C PHE A 96 -16.68 8.57 -10.49
N HIS A 97 -17.35 9.40 -11.30
CA HIS A 97 -17.91 8.98 -12.59
C HIS A 97 -16.82 8.45 -13.53
N ASP A 98 -15.72 9.18 -13.67
CA ASP A 98 -14.64 8.82 -14.60
C ASP A 98 -13.91 7.56 -14.15
N VAL A 99 -13.65 7.40 -12.82
CA VAL A 99 -13.07 6.17 -12.27
C VAL A 99 -14.01 4.99 -12.45
N GLN A 100 -15.32 5.16 -12.21
CA GLN A 100 -16.31 4.11 -12.41
C GLN A 100 -16.40 3.69 -13.89
N ALA A 101 -16.42 4.65 -14.82
CA ALA A 101 -16.44 4.40 -16.25
C ALA A 101 -15.19 3.63 -16.72
N ALA A 102 -14.01 4.06 -16.29
CA ALA A 102 -12.75 3.37 -16.60
C ALA A 102 -12.68 1.96 -16.00
N ALA A 103 -13.14 1.78 -14.76
CA ALA A 103 -13.22 0.47 -14.11
C ALA A 103 -14.16 -0.50 -14.87
N THR A 104 -15.30 0.01 -15.36
CA THR A 104 -16.28 -0.75 -16.15
C THR A 104 -15.67 -1.17 -17.49
N GLN A 105 -14.85 -0.31 -18.10
CA GLN A 105 -14.10 -0.62 -19.34
C GLN A 105 -12.91 -1.58 -19.10
N GLY A 106 -12.67 -1.99 -17.86
CA GLY A 106 -11.69 -3.02 -17.54
C GLY A 106 -10.33 -2.53 -17.08
N ASP A 107 -10.14 -1.21 -16.87
CA ASP A 107 -8.87 -0.69 -16.34
C ASP A 107 -8.65 -1.12 -14.88
N TRP A 108 -7.57 -1.83 -14.62
CA TRP A 108 -7.27 -2.36 -13.29
C TRP A 108 -6.85 -1.28 -12.30
N GLY A 109 -6.18 -0.21 -12.74
CA GLY A 109 -5.86 0.91 -11.87
C GLY A 109 -7.13 1.64 -11.41
N ALA A 110 -8.10 1.82 -12.33
CA ALA A 110 -9.40 2.38 -12.00
C ALA A 110 -10.20 1.46 -11.06
N ARG A 111 -10.16 0.14 -11.26
CA ARG A 111 -10.80 -0.84 -10.35
C ARG A 111 -10.21 -0.76 -8.94
N ALA A 112 -8.89 -0.69 -8.81
CA ALA A 112 -8.25 -0.55 -7.51
C ALA A 112 -8.64 0.78 -6.82
N LEU A 113 -8.67 1.89 -7.57
CA LEU A 113 -9.08 3.18 -7.03
C LEU A 113 -10.58 3.21 -6.68
N LEU A 114 -11.44 2.56 -7.46
CA LEU A 114 -12.87 2.43 -7.18
C LEU A 114 -13.12 1.60 -5.92
N ALA A 115 -12.39 0.49 -5.73
CA ALA A 115 -12.45 -0.30 -4.51
C ALA A 115 -12.04 0.53 -3.28
N HIS A 116 -10.98 1.35 -3.42
CA HIS A 116 -10.58 2.30 -2.38
C HIS A 116 -11.67 3.31 -2.05
N PHE A 117 -12.34 3.91 -3.05
CA PHE A 117 -13.43 4.85 -2.83
C PHE A 117 -14.62 4.21 -2.12
N TYR A 118 -15.02 3.01 -2.48
CA TYR A 118 -16.06 2.27 -1.75
C TYR A 118 -15.65 1.96 -0.30
N ARG A 119 -14.39 1.63 -0.06
CA ARG A 119 -13.92 1.34 1.29
C ARG A 119 -13.86 2.58 2.18
N SER A 120 -13.49 3.74 1.64
CA SER A 120 -13.17 4.94 2.41
C SER A 120 -14.24 6.05 2.32
N GLY A 121 -15.21 5.92 1.42
CA GLY A 121 -16.09 7.01 1.01
C GLY A 121 -15.37 8.03 0.13
N LEU A 122 -16.12 9.02 -0.37
CA LEU A 122 -15.57 10.09 -1.20
C LEU A 122 -16.25 11.42 -0.87
N GLY A 123 -15.41 12.44 -0.56
CA GLY A 123 -15.86 13.74 -0.09
C GLY A 123 -16.03 13.78 1.43
N PRO A 124 -15.01 14.28 2.18
CA PRO A 124 -14.97 14.19 3.64
C PRO A 124 -15.90 15.18 4.36
N LEU A 125 -16.43 16.19 3.66
CA LEU A 125 -17.30 17.21 4.22
C LEU A 125 -18.74 17.04 3.69
N GLU A 126 -19.74 17.43 4.48
CA GLU A 126 -21.14 17.42 4.04
C GLU A 126 -21.34 18.22 2.73
N SER A 127 -20.62 19.35 2.57
CA SER A 127 -20.68 20.20 1.38
C SER A 127 -20.10 19.55 0.13
N ASN A 128 -19.17 18.59 0.25
CA ASN A 128 -18.52 17.94 -0.88
C ASN A 128 -18.70 16.40 -0.92
N HIS A 129 -19.52 15.85 -0.05
CA HIS A 129 -19.79 14.42 0.04
C HIS A 129 -20.48 13.88 -1.22
N VAL A 130 -19.97 12.76 -1.75
CA VAL A 130 -20.47 12.11 -2.98
C VAL A 130 -20.73 10.62 -2.80
N LEU A 131 -19.95 9.94 -1.95
CA LEU A 131 -20.04 8.49 -1.80
C LEU A 131 -19.89 8.07 -0.34
N ASP A 132 -20.87 7.31 0.15
CA ASP A 132 -20.80 6.63 1.43
C ASP A 132 -19.84 5.44 1.40
N ILE A 133 -19.36 5.06 2.58
CA ILE A 133 -18.56 3.85 2.77
C ILE A 133 -19.42 2.62 2.47
N ASP A 134 -18.97 1.78 1.53
CA ASP A 134 -19.61 0.53 1.15
C ASP A 134 -18.54 -0.58 1.02
N PRO A 135 -18.16 -1.21 2.14
CA PRO A 135 -17.12 -2.22 2.15
C PRO A 135 -17.49 -3.48 1.37
N ASP A 136 -18.78 -3.78 1.20
CA ASP A 136 -19.22 -4.94 0.45
C ASP A 136 -18.92 -4.77 -1.04
N LYS A 137 -19.25 -3.60 -1.63
CA LYS A 137 -18.87 -3.28 -3.01
C LYS A 137 -17.36 -3.20 -3.20
N SER A 138 -16.63 -2.68 -2.22
CA SER A 138 -15.17 -2.70 -2.26
C SER A 138 -14.66 -4.13 -2.43
N ILE A 139 -15.13 -5.05 -1.58
CA ILE A 139 -14.66 -6.45 -1.57
C ILE A 139 -15.13 -7.23 -2.81
N GLU A 140 -16.26 -6.90 -3.42
CA GLU A 140 -16.63 -7.47 -4.73
C GLU A 140 -15.57 -7.21 -5.79
N ILE A 141 -15.08 -5.97 -5.89
CA ILE A 141 -14.02 -5.58 -6.83
C ILE A 141 -12.69 -6.28 -6.47
N VAL A 142 -12.34 -6.30 -5.18
CA VAL A 142 -11.14 -6.98 -4.68
C VAL A 142 -11.16 -8.48 -5.02
N ARG A 143 -12.30 -9.16 -4.84
CA ARG A 143 -12.45 -10.59 -5.22
C ARG A 143 -12.30 -10.83 -6.72
N MET A 144 -12.75 -9.89 -7.57
CA MET A 144 -12.47 -9.96 -9.02
C MET A 144 -10.96 -9.87 -9.28
N ALA A 145 -10.25 -9.00 -8.59
CA ALA A 145 -8.80 -8.86 -8.73
C ALA A 145 -8.06 -10.12 -8.26
N VAL A 146 -8.48 -10.74 -7.14
CA VAL A 146 -7.93 -12.02 -6.67
C VAL A 146 -8.12 -13.12 -7.72
N LYS A 147 -9.32 -13.25 -8.29
CA LYS A 147 -9.60 -14.22 -9.37
C LYS A 147 -8.75 -14.00 -10.61
N ALA A 148 -8.39 -12.75 -10.89
CA ALA A 148 -7.50 -12.38 -12.00
C ALA A 148 -6.01 -12.51 -11.65
N GLY A 149 -5.66 -12.98 -10.45
CA GLY A 149 -4.28 -13.14 -10.01
C GLY A 149 -3.55 -11.82 -9.71
N GLN A 150 -4.31 -10.73 -9.47
CA GLN A 150 -3.71 -9.43 -9.20
C GLN A 150 -3.11 -9.36 -7.79
N ALA A 151 -1.89 -8.90 -7.67
CA ALA A 151 -1.17 -8.79 -6.40
C ALA A 151 -1.91 -7.89 -5.38
N TRP A 152 -2.39 -6.73 -5.84
CA TRP A 152 -3.11 -5.78 -4.99
C TRP A 152 -4.42 -6.35 -4.43
N GLY A 153 -5.14 -7.17 -5.23
CA GLY A 153 -6.38 -7.79 -4.78
C GLY A 153 -6.15 -8.77 -3.62
N HIS A 154 -5.05 -9.53 -3.67
CA HIS A 154 -4.68 -10.41 -2.55
C HIS A 154 -4.31 -9.60 -1.31
N TYR A 155 -3.56 -8.50 -1.46
CA TYR A 155 -3.24 -7.61 -0.35
C TYR A 155 -4.50 -7.04 0.31
N ASP A 156 -5.39 -6.43 -0.47
CA ASP A 156 -6.61 -5.81 0.04
C ASP A 156 -7.57 -6.83 0.68
N LEU A 157 -7.63 -8.07 0.17
CA LEU A 157 -8.41 -9.13 0.80
C LEU A 157 -7.77 -9.59 2.12
N GLY A 158 -6.43 -9.59 2.20
CA GLY A 158 -5.71 -9.77 3.46
C GLY A 158 -6.08 -8.72 4.49
N VAL A 159 -6.10 -7.43 4.11
CA VAL A 159 -6.55 -6.32 4.97
C VAL A 159 -7.99 -6.50 5.40
N ALA A 160 -8.87 -6.99 4.52
CA ALA A 160 -10.27 -7.27 4.86
C ALA A 160 -10.40 -8.36 5.94
N HIS A 161 -9.61 -9.43 5.86
CA HIS A 161 -9.57 -10.47 6.89
C HIS A 161 -8.87 -10.02 8.18
N GLU A 162 -7.90 -9.12 8.10
CA GLU A 162 -7.27 -8.55 9.30
C GLU A 162 -8.27 -7.73 10.14
N HIS A 163 -9.15 -6.98 9.49
CA HIS A 163 -10.07 -6.06 10.14
C HIS A 163 -11.52 -6.53 10.19
N GLY A 164 -11.91 -7.55 9.45
CA GLY A 164 -13.25 -8.13 9.46
C GLY A 164 -14.32 -7.25 8.80
N TYR A 165 -14.12 -6.84 7.54
CA TYR A 165 -15.11 -6.05 6.79
C TYR A 165 -15.44 -6.65 5.41
N GLY A 166 -16.53 -6.20 4.79
CA GLY A 166 -16.96 -6.64 3.45
C GLY A 166 -17.27 -8.15 3.39
N GLY A 167 -17.84 -8.70 4.44
CA GLY A 167 -18.13 -10.12 4.56
C GLY A 167 -16.92 -11.03 4.71
N ALA A 168 -15.72 -10.48 4.92
CA ALA A 168 -14.53 -11.24 5.29
C ALA A 168 -14.54 -11.51 6.81
N VAL A 169 -14.34 -12.77 7.20
CA VAL A 169 -14.17 -13.10 8.63
C VAL A 169 -12.87 -12.48 9.15
N GLN A 170 -12.91 -11.90 10.35
CA GLN A 170 -11.69 -11.42 11.00
C GLN A 170 -10.86 -12.62 11.46
N ASP A 171 -9.75 -12.85 10.77
CA ASP A 171 -8.84 -13.97 11.05
C ASP A 171 -7.41 -13.63 10.61
N GLN A 172 -6.50 -13.56 11.57
CA GLN A 172 -5.11 -13.21 11.34
C GLN A 172 -4.35 -14.25 10.49
N GLN A 173 -4.67 -15.53 10.62
CA GLN A 173 -3.97 -16.57 9.85
C GLN A 173 -4.35 -16.47 8.37
N ILE A 174 -5.63 -16.23 8.09
CA ILE A 174 -6.12 -15.99 6.72
C ILE A 174 -5.51 -14.70 6.16
N ALA A 175 -5.51 -13.60 6.94
CA ALA A 175 -4.91 -12.34 6.53
C ALA A 175 -3.44 -12.50 6.10
N TRP A 176 -2.63 -13.15 6.95
CA TRP A 176 -1.21 -13.39 6.65
C TRP A 176 -1.00 -14.34 5.47
N ALA A 177 -1.87 -15.31 5.24
CA ALA A 177 -1.81 -16.16 4.06
C ALA A 177 -2.06 -15.36 2.76
N TYR A 178 -2.98 -14.39 2.80
CA TYR A 178 -3.20 -13.46 1.68
C TYR A 178 -2.03 -12.50 1.50
N TYR A 179 -1.44 -11.96 2.58
CA TYR A 179 -0.25 -11.11 2.49
C TYR A 179 0.94 -11.85 1.90
N LEU A 180 1.18 -13.09 2.33
CA LEU A 180 2.21 -13.94 1.73
C LEU A 180 2.00 -14.09 0.22
N LYS A 181 0.78 -14.46 -0.19
CA LYS A 181 0.45 -14.62 -1.62
C LYS A 181 0.60 -13.31 -2.39
N ALA A 182 0.16 -12.19 -1.81
CA ALA A 182 0.31 -10.87 -2.41
C ALA A 182 1.80 -10.48 -2.59
N ALA A 183 2.64 -10.75 -1.60
CA ALA A 183 4.08 -10.49 -1.65
C ALA A 183 4.78 -11.31 -2.72
N GLU A 184 4.44 -12.61 -2.84
CA GLU A 184 4.93 -13.50 -3.91
C GLU A 184 4.51 -13.03 -5.31
N LEU A 185 3.30 -12.47 -5.44
CA LEU A 185 2.81 -11.86 -6.68
C LEU A 185 3.38 -10.46 -6.92
N GLY A 186 4.09 -9.90 -5.94
CA GLY A 186 4.82 -8.66 -6.06
C GLY A 186 4.12 -7.41 -5.53
N SER A 187 3.08 -7.50 -4.68
CA SER A 187 2.56 -6.31 -3.99
C SER A 187 3.64 -5.70 -3.09
N PRO A 188 4.09 -4.46 -3.35
CA PRO A 188 5.05 -3.81 -2.48
C PRO A 188 4.52 -3.62 -1.06
N GLU A 189 3.24 -3.35 -0.89
CA GLU A 189 2.58 -3.18 0.40
C GLU A 189 2.62 -4.49 1.20
N ALA A 190 2.38 -5.63 0.55
CA ALA A 190 2.48 -6.93 1.19
C ALA A 190 3.93 -7.29 1.54
N GLN A 191 4.89 -6.97 0.67
CA GLN A 191 6.32 -7.14 0.95
C GLN A 191 6.75 -6.32 2.17
N MET A 192 6.25 -5.07 2.30
CA MET A 192 6.46 -4.24 3.49
C MET A 192 5.78 -4.82 4.74
N ALA A 193 4.58 -5.37 4.63
CA ALA A 193 3.89 -6.04 5.74
C ALA A 193 4.69 -7.24 6.26
N LEU A 194 5.20 -8.10 5.35
CA LEU A 194 6.07 -9.20 5.73
C LEU A 194 7.39 -8.72 6.35
N ALA A 195 8.02 -7.66 5.81
CA ALA A 195 9.20 -7.05 6.39
C ALA A 195 8.95 -6.64 7.85
N SER A 196 7.83 -5.98 8.12
CA SER A 196 7.44 -5.58 9.49
C SER A 196 7.23 -6.80 10.42
N ALA A 197 6.72 -7.92 9.92
CA ALA A 197 6.59 -9.14 10.70
C ALA A 197 7.97 -9.74 11.03
N TYR A 198 8.90 -9.73 10.08
CA TYR A 198 10.28 -10.19 10.26
C TYR A 198 11.04 -9.33 11.27
N VAL A 199 10.85 -8.01 11.30
CA VAL A 199 11.40 -7.13 12.35
C VAL A 199 10.98 -7.59 13.74
N LYS A 200 9.67 -7.87 13.95
CA LYS A 200 9.14 -8.35 15.24
C LYS A 200 9.73 -9.71 15.65
N ALA A 201 10.04 -10.55 14.68
CA ALA A 201 10.68 -11.84 14.87
C ALA A 201 12.23 -11.77 14.93
N LYS A 202 12.81 -10.59 14.77
CA LYS A 202 14.27 -10.36 14.71
C LYS A 202 14.96 -11.09 13.56
N ARG A 203 14.22 -11.34 12.46
CA ARG A 203 14.71 -11.94 11.21
C ARG A 203 15.15 -10.83 10.25
N TRP A 204 16.29 -10.20 10.54
CA TRP A 204 16.84 -9.07 9.77
C TRP A 204 17.19 -9.43 8.34
N ASP A 205 17.60 -10.67 8.09
CA ASP A 205 17.85 -11.26 6.76
C ASP A 205 16.59 -11.23 5.88
N ALA A 206 15.47 -11.63 6.45
CA ALA A 206 14.19 -11.70 5.75
C ALA A 206 13.53 -10.32 5.62
N GLU A 207 13.69 -9.45 6.61
CA GLU A 207 13.29 -8.04 6.52
C GLU A 207 13.97 -7.36 5.33
N GLU A 208 15.32 -7.37 5.27
CA GLU A 208 16.08 -6.73 4.20
C GLU A 208 15.67 -7.31 2.83
N ALA A 209 15.48 -8.62 2.73
CA ALA A 209 15.05 -9.26 1.49
C ALA A 209 13.69 -8.73 1.01
N MET A 210 12.69 -8.61 1.89
CA MET A 210 11.36 -8.10 1.53
C MET A 210 11.38 -6.61 1.20
N LEU A 211 12.12 -5.80 1.96
CA LEU A 211 12.32 -4.38 1.64
C LEU A 211 12.98 -4.21 0.28
N MET A 212 14.00 -5.02 -0.02
CA MET A 212 14.67 -5.00 -1.33
C MET A 212 13.77 -5.43 -2.47
N CYS A 213 12.82 -6.36 -2.25
CA CYS A 213 11.81 -6.73 -3.24
C CYS A 213 10.95 -5.51 -3.62
N ALA A 214 10.42 -4.81 -2.63
CA ALA A 214 9.60 -3.61 -2.83
C ALA A 214 10.42 -2.45 -3.43
N TYR A 215 11.64 -2.22 -2.93
CA TYR A 215 12.56 -1.19 -3.42
C TYR A 215 12.87 -1.34 -4.91
N LYS A 216 13.18 -2.56 -5.37
CA LYS A 216 13.48 -2.85 -6.79
C LYS A 216 12.30 -2.57 -7.73
N GLN A 217 11.10 -2.43 -7.20
CA GLN A 217 9.89 -2.05 -7.94
C GLN A 217 9.62 -0.53 -7.91
N GLY A 218 10.51 0.27 -7.30
CA GLY A 218 10.34 1.71 -7.16
C GLY A 218 9.38 2.11 -6.04
N HIS A 219 9.28 1.30 -4.98
CA HIS A 219 8.44 1.61 -3.84
C HIS A 219 9.18 2.55 -2.87
N GLY A 220 8.73 3.80 -2.81
CA GLY A 220 9.38 4.85 -2.00
C GLY A 220 9.46 4.53 -0.51
N PRO A 221 8.39 4.04 0.15
CA PRO A 221 8.45 3.64 1.55
C PRO A 221 9.51 2.58 1.85
N ALA A 222 9.70 1.59 0.97
CA ALA A 222 10.74 0.58 1.16
C ALA A 222 12.16 1.18 1.09
N ALA A 223 12.37 2.13 0.18
CA ALA A 223 13.64 2.86 0.12
C ALA A 223 13.89 3.65 1.42
N TYR A 224 12.85 4.29 1.97
CA TYR A 224 12.94 4.98 3.26
C TYR A 224 13.36 4.04 4.38
N ASP A 225 12.72 2.87 4.54
CA ASP A 225 13.02 1.91 5.61
C ASP A 225 14.43 1.32 5.46
N LEU A 226 14.88 1.03 4.21
CA LEU A 226 16.27 0.65 3.95
C LEU A 226 17.24 1.76 4.33
N GLY A 227 16.88 3.02 4.12
CA GLY A 227 17.66 4.18 4.56
C GLY A 227 17.76 4.28 6.07
N VAL A 228 16.67 4.04 6.79
CA VAL A 228 16.63 3.99 8.26
C VAL A 228 17.52 2.88 8.79
N THR A 229 17.43 1.67 8.22
CA THR A 229 18.26 0.53 8.61
C THR A 229 19.75 0.81 8.35
N ALA A 230 20.10 1.38 7.19
CA ALA A 230 21.48 1.77 6.89
C ALA A 230 22.01 2.84 7.85
N LYS A 231 21.20 3.85 8.18
CA LYS A 231 21.55 4.87 9.18
C LYS A 231 21.77 4.26 10.56
N TYR A 232 20.90 3.36 11.00
CA TYR A 232 21.05 2.65 12.26
C TYR A 232 22.38 1.88 12.33
N ASN A 233 22.78 1.26 11.23
CA ASN A 233 24.07 0.58 11.08
C ASN A 233 25.25 1.52 10.84
N LYS A 234 25.03 2.85 10.92
CA LYS A 234 26.02 3.92 10.70
C LYS A 234 26.65 3.94 9.31
N ASP A 235 26.01 3.31 8.33
CA ASP A 235 26.36 3.41 6.91
C ASP A 235 25.62 4.62 6.29
N PHE A 236 26.11 5.81 6.61
CA PHE A 236 25.47 7.07 6.20
C PHE A 236 25.48 7.26 4.68
N GLY A 237 26.49 6.73 3.99
CA GLY A 237 26.56 6.77 2.52
C GLY A 237 25.47 5.94 1.86
N LYS A 238 25.23 4.71 2.35
CA LYS A 238 24.15 3.85 1.91
C LYS A 238 22.78 4.44 2.26
N ALA A 239 22.64 4.99 3.48
CA ALA A 239 21.42 5.65 3.92
C ALA A 239 21.02 6.81 3.01
N LEU A 240 21.98 7.68 2.66
CA LEU A 240 21.76 8.83 1.78
C LEU A 240 21.26 8.39 0.40
N LYS A 241 21.86 7.36 -0.20
CA LYS A 241 21.43 6.80 -1.49
C LYS A 241 19.99 6.26 -1.44
N TYR A 242 19.62 5.59 -0.35
CA TYR A 242 18.26 5.09 -0.20
C TYR A 242 17.24 6.20 0.02
N TYR A 243 17.56 7.24 0.80
CA TYR A 243 16.67 8.39 0.97
C TYR A 243 16.48 9.15 -0.35
N GLU A 244 17.55 9.34 -1.13
CA GLU A 244 17.45 9.95 -2.46
C GLU A 244 16.57 9.12 -3.41
N ALA A 245 16.79 7.82 -3.46
CA ALA A 245 15.92 6.91 -4.23
C ALA A 245 14.48 6.94 -3.72
N GLY A 246 14.28 6.99 -2.39
CA GLY A 246 12.95 7.09 -1.78
C GLY A 246 12.21 8.34 -2.20
N ALA A 247 12.86 9.50 -2.19
CA ALA A 247 12.27 10.76 -2.67
C ALA A 247 11.93 10.68 -4.16
N ARG A 248 12.81 10.14 -4.99
CA ARG A 248 12.54 9.86 -6.42
C ARG A 248 11.33 8.97 -6.64
N PHE A 249 11.12 7.99 -5.78
CA PHE A 249 10.01 7.03 -5.85
C PHE A 249 8.72 7.53 -5.19
N GLY A 250 8.69 8.78 -4.69
CA GLY A 250 7.49 9.38 -4.13
C GLY A 250 7.37 9.26 -2.60
N SER A 251 8.44 8.93 -1.88
CA SER A 251 8.43 8.92 -0.41
C SER A 251 8.60 10.33 0.16
N LYS A 252 7.52 10.89 0.71
CA LYS A 252 7.56 12.14 1.48
C LYS A 252 8.56 12.05 2.63
N PHE A 253 8.58 10.92 3.37
CA PHE A 253 9.48 10.77 4.53
C PHE A 253 10.95 10.82 4.13
N SER A 254 11.30 10.26 2.96
CA SER A 254 12.66 10.39 2.42
C SER A 254 13.01 11.84 2.10
N ALA A 255 12.09 12.60 1.49
CA ALA A 255 12.30 14.03 1.22
C ALA A 255 12.47 14.83 2.53
N VAL A 256 11.68 14.53 3.56
CA VAL A 256 11.81 15.16 4.89
C VAL A 256 13.18 14.86 5.51
N VAL A 257 13.67 13.62 5.46
CA VAL A 257 15.01 13.30 5.98
C VAL A 257 16.09 14.05 5.20
N LEU A 258 16.00 14.10 3.87
CA LEU A 258 16.94 14.85 3.04
C LEU A 258 16.92 16.35 3.35
N ARG A 259 15.74 16.95 3.53
CA ARG A 259 15.60 18.32 4.03
C ARG A 259 16.36 18.54 5.34
N GLN A 260 16.16 17.63 6.32
CA GLN A 260 16.81 17.71 7.62
C GLN A 260 18.35 17.61 7.54
N LEU A 261 18.89 16.92 6.53
CA LEU A 261 20.34 16.86 6.32
C LEU A 261 20.96 18.22 5.97
N PHE A 262 20.20 19.11 5.34
CA PHE A 262 20.63 20.43 4.91
C PHE A 262 20.18 21.56 5.86
N ASP A 263 19.39 21.26 6.89
CA ASP A 263 18.92 22.22 7.88
C ASP A 263 19.99 22.51 8.94
N ILE A 264 20.29 23.80 9.19
CA ILE A 264 21.32 24.19 10.16
C ILE A 264 20.97 23.85 11.61
N GLU A 265 19.68 23.94 11.98
CA GLU A 265 19.23 23.64 13.34
C GLU A 265 19.33 22.13 13.61
N GLU A 266 18.83 21.33 12.68
CA GLU A 266 18.95 19.87 12.74
C GLU A 266 20.42 19.42 12.70
N TRP A 267 21.24 20.07 11.90
CA TRP A 267 22.68 19.81 11.83
C TRP A 267 23.37 19.97 13.18
N THR A 268 23.10 21.07 13.89
CA THR A 268 23.73 21.36 15.17
C THR A 268 23.28 20.42 16.29
N SER A 269 22.10 19.83 16.16
CA SER A 269 21.55 18.85 17.13
C SER A 269 22.12 17.43 17.00
N ARG A 270 22.78 17.11 15.86
CA ARG A 270 23.34 15.78 15.60
C ARG A 270 24.55 15.48 16.47
N ASP A 271 24.77 14.20 16.75
CA ASP A 271 26.00 13.79 17.40
C ASP A 271 27.25 14.01 16.54
N LYS A 272 28.39 14.09 17.16
CA LYS A 272 29.66 14.40 16.48
C LYS A 272 30.09 13.33 15.47
N GLN A 273 29.71 12.06 15.67
CA GLN A 273 30.04 10.97 14.76
C GLN A 273 29.22 11.09 13.46
N GLU A 274 27.91 11.34 13.58
CA GLU A 274 27.04 11.58 12.40
C GLU A 274 27.51 12.83 11.64
N GLN A 275 27.82 13.94 12.35
CA GLN A 275 28.34 15.14 11.70
C GLN A 275 29.66 14.89 10.95
N ALA A 276 30.58 14.11 11.53
CA ALA A 276 31.85 13.79 10.88
C ALA A 276 31.63 12.98 9.60
N ALA A 277 30.79 11.94 9.67
CA ALA A 277 30.47 11.11 8.51
C ALA A 277 29.76 11.91 7.38
N LEU A 278 28.84 12.77 7.73
CA LEU A 278 28.17 13.65 6.75
C LEU A 278 29.13 14.66 6.12
N LYS A 279 30.11 15.19 6.89
CA LYS A 279 31.17 16.06 6.33
C LYS A 279 32.06 15.33 5.33
N GLU A 280 32.40 14.06 5.58
CA GLU A 280 33.15 13.24 4.63
C GLU A 280 32.38 13.06 3.31
N LEU A 281 31.04 12.92 3.40
CA LEU A 281 30.14 12.86 2.25
C LEU A 281 29.86 14.22 1.61
N LYS A 282 30.48 15.30 2.09
CA LYS A 282 30.26 16.69 1.65
C LYS A 282 28.85 17.20 1.93
N ILE A 283 28.10 16.55 2.80
CA ILE A 283 26.79 17.00 3.24
C ILE A 283 26.98 18.03 4.36
N LEU A 284 26.60 19.26 4.10
CA LEU A 284 26.68 20.41 5.00
C LEU A 284 25.36 21.18 4.93
N PRO A 285 25.02 22.00 5.93
CA PRO A 285 23.85 22.88 5.85
C PRO A 285 23.84 23.72 4.56
N ASP A 286 22.69 23.73 3.90
CA ASP A 286 22.49 24.39 2.60
C ASP A 286 21.03 24.83 2.50
N ALA A 287 20.78 26.12 2.61
CA ALA A 287 19.43 26.68 2.64
C ALA A 287 18.64 26.45 1.33
N ASP A 288 19.33 26.46 0.20
CA ASP A 288 18.68 26.28 -1.10
C ASP A 288 18.25 24.81 -1.28
N ARG A 289 19.13 23.85 -0.93
CA ARG A 289 18.77 22.42 -0.92
C ARG A 289 17.65 22.12 0.05
N LYS A 290 17.71 22.66 1.27
CA LYS A 290 16.64 22.55 2.24
C LYS A 290 15.30 23.01 1.68
N SER A 291 15.27 24.21 1.09
CA SER A 291 14.06 24.80 0.52
C SER A 291 13.49 23.95 -0.62
N ARG A 292 14.33 23.39 -1.50
CA ARG A 292 13.85 22.50 -2.58
C ARG A 292 13.29 21.19 -2.04
N TYR A 293 13.92 20.58 -1.02
CA TYR A 293 13.38 19.38 -0.38
C TYR A 293 12.09 19.66 0.41
N ASP A 294 11.88 20.86 0.98
CA ASP A 294 10.60 21.27 1.56
C ASP A 294 9.50 21.26 0.50
N GLN A 295 9.73 21.90 -0.65
CA GLN A 295 8.77 21.92 -1.77
C GLN A 295 8.45 20.50 -2.27
N ILE A 296 9.45 19.62 -2.33
CA ILE A 296 9.28 18.22 -2.71
C ILE A 296 8.44 17.49 -1.66
N ALA A 297 8.72 17.66 -0.38
CA ALA A 297 7.97 17.01 0.70
C ALA A 297 6.49 17.43 0.67
N ASP A 298 6.21 18.71 0.49
CA ASP A 298 4.85 19.26 0.37
C ASP A 298 4.13 18.71 -0.85
N ALA A 299 4.81 18.65 -2.00
CA ALA A 299 4.23 18.10 -3.22
C ALA A 299 3.92 16.60 -3.09
N LEU A 300 4.80 15.82 -2.43
CA LEU A 300 4.61 14.39 -2.17
C LEU A 300 3.55 14.13 -1.09
N GLU A 301 3.33 15.05 -0.17
CA GLU A 301 2.21 14.96 0.77
C GLU A 301 0.88 15.08 0.04
N LEU A 302 0.79 16.02 -0.86
CA LEU A 302 -0.41 16.25 -1.67
C LEU A 302 -0.62 15.11 -2.68
N ASN A 303 0.44 14.72 -3.37
CA ASN A 303 0.40 13.70 -4.41
C ASN A 303 1.53 12.67 -4.26
N PRO A 304 1.32 11.59 -3.51
CA PRO A 304 2.30 10.52 -3.35
C PRO A 304 2.52 9.67 -4.62
N ASP A 305 1.73 9.90 -5.67
CA ASP A 305 1.89 9.22 -6.97
C ASP A 305 3.03 9.81 -7.81
N LEU A 306 3.52 11.00 -7.45
CA LEU A 306 4.61 11.65 -8.17
C LEU A 306 5.87 10.77 -8.18
N LYS A 307 6.47 10.67 -9.38
CA LYS A 307 7.78 10.02 -9.59
C LYS A 307 8.76 11.09 -10.06
N LEU A 308 9.73 11.40 -9.20
CA LEU A 308 10.69 12.47 -9.45
C LEU A 308 11.90 11.91 -10.19
N THR A 309 11.66 11.40 -11.40
CA THR A 309 12.67 10.63 -12.17
C THR A 309 13.90 11.43 -12.51
N ARG A 310 13.79 12.77 -12.55
CA ARG A 310 14.88 13.71 -12.85
C ARG A 310 15.43 14.41 -11.60
N LEU A 311 15.13 13.90 -10.39
CA LEU A 311 15.53 14.54 -9.14
C LEU A 311 17.05 14.78 -9.05
N ASP A 312 17.85 13.78 -9.45
CA ASP A 312 19.31 13.85 -9.48
C ASP A 312 19.88 14.89 -10.47
N GLN A 313 19.10 15.30 -11.48
CA GLN A 313 19.49 16.32 -12.44
C GLN A 313 19.21 17.73 -11.92
N VAL A 314 18.14 17.91 -11.14
CA VAL A 314 17.68 19.24 -10.68
C VAL A 314 18.01 19.52 -9.21
N LEU A 315 18.32 18.48 -8.45
CA LEU A 315 18.71 18.56 -7.05
C LEU A 315 19.82 17.55 -6.73
N PRO A 316 20.96 17.62 -7.45
CA PRO A 316 22.07 16.70 -7.22
C PRO A 316 22.62 16.86 -5.81
N LEU A 317 23.11 15.75 -5.24
CA LEU A 317 23.81 15.80 -3.95
C LEU A 317 25.16 16.53 -4.06
N PRO A 318 25.63 17.18 -2.98
CA PRO A 318 26.97 17.75 -2.93
C PRO A 318 28.06 16.71 -3.30
N PRO A 319 29.18 17.12 -3.91
CA PRO A 319 29.63 18.50 -4.11
C PRO A 319 29.08 19.19 -5.38
N ALA A 320 28.13 18.57 -6.10
CA ALA A 320 27.59 19.17 -7.30
C ALA A 320 26.86 20.50 -7.00
N GLU A 321 27.02 21.48 -7.89
CA GLU A 321 26.30 22.75 -7.79
C GLU A 321 24.81 22.57 -8.12
N LEU A 322 23.97 23.41 -7.51
CA LEU A 322 22.54 23.41 -7.78
C LEU A 322 22.25 24.09 -9.13
N PRO A 323 21.56 23.44 -10.07
CA PRO A 323 21.07 24.09 -11.28
C PRO A 323 19.92 25.04 -10.97
N ALA A 324 19.42 25.75 -11.99
CA ALA A 324 18.20 26.53 -11.88
C ALA A 324 17.02 25.66 -11.42
N TRP A 325 16.09 26.25 -10.67
CA TRP A 325 14.92 25.59 -10.12
C TRP A 325 13.66 26.42 -10.34
N ASN A 326 12.71 25.89 -11.11
CA ASN A 326 11.41 26.52 -11.38
C ASN A 326 10.27 25.83 -10.61
N GLY A 327 10.61 24.85 -9.77
CA GLY A 327 9.67 24.11 -8.96
C GLY A 327 9.66 22.60 -9.27
N ILE A 328 8.73 21.87 -8.62
CA ILE A 328 8.65 20.41 -8.66
C ILE A 328 8.56 19.81 -10.07
N GLN A 329 8.01 20.57 -11.03
CA GLN A 329 7.87 20.13 -12.43
C GLN A 329 9.21 19.83 -13.10
N ASP A 330 10.29 20.50 -12.68
CA ASP A 330 11.63 20.24 -13.22
C ASP A 330 12.15 18.84 -12.88
N ALA A 331 11.65 18.23 -11.77
CA ALA A 331 12.02 16.90 -11.31
C ALA A 331 11.18 15.76 -11.94
N ILE A 332 10.13 16.09 -12.70
CA ILE A 332 9.18 15.13 -13.26
C ILE A 332 9.40 15.01 -14.76
N GLU A 333 9.43 13.79 -15.28
CA GLU A 333 9.38 13.56 -16.73
C GLU A 333 8.00 13.90 -17.29
N PRO A 334 7.94 14.49 -18.49
CA PRO A 334 6.68 14.63 -19.22
C PRO A 334 5.99 13.30 -19.40
N GLU A 335 4.66 13.30 -19.34
CA GLU A 335 3.90 12.08 -19.60
C GLU A 335 4.07 11.60 -21.04
N PRO A 336 4.18 10.29 -21.27
CA PRO A 336 4.22 9.76 -22.62
C PRO A 336 2.89 9.97 -23.35
N ASP A 337 2.93 10.18 -24.66
CA ASP A 337 1.75 10.38 -25.51
C ASP A 337 0.83 9.15 -25.56
N SER A 338 1.36 7.98 -25.26
CA SER A 338 0.60 6.70 -25.20
C SER A 338 0.48 6.21 -23.77
N PRO A 339 -0.62 5.49 -23.42
CA PRO A 339 -0.75 4.94 -22.08
C PRO A 339 0.42 4.00 -21.78
N PRO A 340 1.08 4.16 -20.62
CA PRO A 340 2.11 3.23 -20.21
C PRO A 340 1.49 1.84 -19.99
N THR A 341 2.28 0.81 -20.16
CA THR A 341 1.97 -0.52 -19.61
C THR A 341 1.80 -0.39 -18.10
N TYR A 342 1.00 -1.26 -17.51
CA TYR A 342 0.83 -1.25 -16.05
C TYR A 342 2.15 -1.29 -15.30
#